data_1054cdd60877b74ef7ca4bc7c123020e
#
_entry.id   1054cdd60877b74ef7ca4bc7c123020e
#
_cell.length_a   1.000
_cell.length_b   1.000
_cell.length_c   1.000
_cell.angle_alpha   90.00
_cell.angle_beta   90.00
_cell.angle_gamma   90.00
#
_symmetry.space_group_name_H-M   'P 1'
#
loop_
_entity.id
_entity.type
_entity.pdbx_description
1 polymer ?
#
loop_
_entity_poly.entity_id
_entity_poly.type
_entity_poly.pdbx_seq_one_letter_code
_entity_poly.pdbx_strand_id
1 'polypeptide(L)'
;MKYEIKGGSFPVVICNLENGEKMITEKGSMAWMSPNMQMETKGGGLGKMFSKAFSGESMFQNHYTARGGAGMIAFNSSFPGEIKVVEIAPGHEMIVQKSAFLAAEAGVELSIHFHKKLGAGFFGGEGFIMQRLSGHGTAFVEIDGDLMEYILKPGQKIVVDTGNVAGFEPSVQMDIQTVPGAKNMLFGGEGIFNTVLTGPGRVWLQTMPIYNVANAIRPYIPTGNNG
;
A
#
# COMPACT_ATOMS: atom_id res chain seq x y z
N MET A 1 -8.80 -19.48 4.99
CA MET A 1 -7.32 -19.46 5.21
C MET A 1 -7.01 -19.19 6.69
N LYS A 2 -5.87 -19.70 7.23
CA LYS A 2 -5.35 -19.34 8.56
C LYS A 2 -4.05 -18.55 8.39
N TYR A 3 -3.77 -17.60 9.27
CA TYR A 3 -2.54 -16.80 9.18
C TYR A 3 -1.92 -16.58 10.57
N GLU A 4 -0.63 -16.22 10.57
CA GLU A 4 0.09 -15.70 11.74
C GLU A 4 1.04 -14.59 11.31
N ILE A 5 1.23 -13.58 12.16
CA ILE A 5 2.19 -12.48 11.92
C ILE A 5 3.34 -12.66 12.90
N LYS A 6 4.58 -12.62 12.39
CA LYS A 6 5.83 -12.75 13.14
C LYS A 6 6.82 -11.68 12.74
N GLY A 7 7.90 -11.53 13.49
CA GLY A 7 9.07 -10.72 13.11
C GLY A 7 9.17 -9.35 13.78
N GLY A 8 8.26 -8.97 14.68
CA GLY A 8 8.32 -7.69 15.38
C GLY A 8 8.33 -6.52 14.41
N SER A 9 9.34 -5.65 14.47
CA SER A 9 9.48 -4.48 13.56
C SER A 9 9.84 -4.83 12.12
N PHE A 10 10.11 -6.09 11.80
CA PHE A 10 10.31 -6.60 10.43
C PHE A 10 9.28 -7.70 10.17
N PRO A 11 7.98 -7.32 10.04
CA PRO A 11 6.92 -8.29 10.11
C PRO A 11 6.80 -9.11 8.83
N VAL A 12 6.40 -10.35 9.02
CA VAL A 12 6.01 -11.29 7.96
C VAL A 12 4.65 -11.90 8.31
N VAL A 13 3.75 -11.95 7.36
CA VAL A 13 2.52 -12.73 7.47
C VAL A 13 2.71 -14.07 6.80
N ILE A 14 2.43 -15.14 7.54
CA ILE A 14 2.50 -16.54 7.07
C ILE A 14 1.07 -17.02 6.93
N CYS A 15 0.66 -17.35 5.70
CA CYS A 15 -0.68 -17.81 5.36
C CYS A 15 -0.66 -19.32 5.11
N ASN A 16 -1.50 -20.08 5.81
CA ASN A 16 -1.73 -21.50 5.59
C ASN A 16 -3.04 -21.68 4.82
N LEU A 17 -2.93 -22.23 3.61
CA LEU A 17 -4.01 -22.39 2.66
C LEU A 17 -4.42 -23.85 2.53
N GLU A 18 -5.71 -24.10 2.46
CA GLU A 18 -6.24 -25.39 2.04
C GLU A 18 -6.10 -25.56 0.52
N ASN A 19 -6.26 -26.80 0.01
CA ASN A 19 -6.17 -27.06 -1.43
C ASN A 19 -7.18 -26.22 -2.22
N GLY A 20 -6.69 -25.44 -3.18
CA GLY A 20 -7.49 -24.56 -4.03
C GLY A 20 -7.66 -23.14 -3.50
N GLU A 21 -7.36 -22.85 -2.23
CA GLU A 21 -7.34 -21.49 -1.71
C GLU A 21 -6.24 -20.65 -2.37
N LYS A 22 -6.48 -19.33 -2.43
CA LYS A 22 -5.63 -18.42 -3.20
C LYS A 22 -5.34 -17.14 -2.43
N MET A 23 -4.08 -16.68 -2.57
CA MET A 23 -3.65 -15.33 -2.18
C MET A 23 -3.31 -14.50 -3.41
N ILE A 24 -3.50 -13.20 -3.31
CA ILE A 24 -3.12 -12.21 -4.31
C ILE A 24 -2.16 -11.18 -3.74
N THR A 25 -1.24 -10.69 -4.57
CA THR A 25 -0.39 -9.52 -4.29
C THR A 25 -0.09 -8.75 -5.58
N GLU A 26 0.16 -7.45 -5.48
CA GLU A 26 0.56 -6.62 -6.62
C GLU A 26 2.08 -6.46 -6.74
N LYS A 27 2.80 -6.66 -5.65
CA LYS A 27 4.26 -6.55 -5.58
C LYS A 27 4.88 -7.93 -5.43
N GLY A 28 6.18 -8.02 -5.64
CA GLY A 28 6.99 -9.18 -5.32
C GLY A 28 7.24 -9.36 -3.82
N SER A 29 6.18 -9.30 -3.00
CA SER A 29 6.26 -9.41 -1.54
C SER A 29 6.35 -10.85 -1.03
N MET A 30 6.20 -11.85 -1.90
CA MET A 30 6.37 -13.26 -1.54
C MET A 30 7.81 -13.51 -1.12
N ALA A 31 8.00 -13.98 0.12
CA ALA A 31 9.30 -14.27 0.71
C ALA A 31 9.67 -15.75 0.58
N TRP A 32 8.77 -16.65 0.95
CA TRP A 32 8.91 -18.10 0.78
C TRP A 32 7.55 -18.77 0.68
N MET A 33 7.51 -19.98 0.13
CA MET A 33 6.28 -20.77 0.01
C MET A 33 6.58 -22.28 -0.09
N SER A 34 5.56 -23.09 0.19
CA SER A 34 5.62 -24.53 -0.03
C SER A 34 5.76 -24.86 -1.51
N PRO A 35 6.43 -25.98 -1.89
CA PRO A 35 6.64 -26.35 -3.29
C PRO A 35 5.37 -26.57 -4.10
N ASN A 36 4.24 -26.87 -3.44
CA ASN A 36 2.93 -27.07 -4.06
C ASN A 36 2.13 -25.79 -4.26
N MET A 37 2.68 -24.62 -3.97
CA MET A 37 2.09 -23.33 -4.33
C MET A 37 2.39 -23.01 -5.79
N GLN A 38 1.34 -22.73 -6.57
CA GLN A 38 1.45 -22.34 -7.98
C GLN A 38 1.18 -20.85 -8.15
N MET A 39 2.08 -20.14 -8.82
CA MET A 39 1.95 -18.73 -9.13
C MET A 39 1.46 -18.52 -10.56
N GLU A 40 0.48 -17.64 -10.73
CA GLU A 40 0.05 -17.08 -12.00
C GLU A 40 0.07 -15.56 -11.92
N THR A 41 0.70 -14.89 -12.88
CA THR A 41 0.60 -13.43 -12.99
C THR A 41 -0.61 -13.09 -13.86
N LYS A 42 -1.57 -12.37 -13.31
CA LYS A 42 -2.70 -11.81 -14.04
C LYS A 42 -2.49 -10.32 -14.26
N GLY A 43 -2.55 -9.90 -15.49
CA GLY A 43 -2.42 -8.49 -15.90
C GLY A 43 -2.88 -8.34 -17.33
N GLY A 44 -3.19 -7.11 -17.77
CA GLY A 44 -3.71 -6.84 -19.11
C GLY A 44 -2.85 -7.46 -20.21
N GLY A 45 -3.48 -8.23 -21.12
CA GLY A 45 -2.80 -8.81 -22.27
C GLY A 45 -2.01 -7.77 -23.06
N LEU A 46 -0.93 -8.21 -23.74
CA LEU A 46 0.02 -7.37 -24.47
C LEU A 46 -0.58 -6.22 -25.31
N GLY A 47 -1.81 -6.43 -25.89
CA GLY A 47 -2.52 -5.40 -26.67
C GLY A 47 -3.26 -4.34 -25.83
N LYS A 48 -3.53 -4.59 -24.54
CA LYS A 48 -4.17 -3.65 -23.59
C LYS A 48 -3.17 -2.95 -22.68
N MET A 49 -1.91 -3.41 -22.65
CA MET A 49 -0.85 -2.82 -21.81
C MET A 49 -0.60 -1.34 -22.13
N PHE A 50 -0.54 -0.99 -23.42
CA PHE A 50 -0.21 0.39 -23.82
C PHE A 50 -1.33 1.41 -23.56
N SER A 51 -2.61 0.99 -23.67
CA SER A 51 -3.74 1.88 -23.42
C SER A 51 -4.06 2.03 -21.92
N LYS A 52 -3.82 0.99 -21.11
CA LYS A 52 -4.08 0.98 -19.66
C LYS A 52 -2.92 1.51 -18.83
N ALA A 53 -1.67 1.40 -19.29
CA ALA A 53 -0.51 2.02 -18.63
C ALA A 53 -0.65 3.55 -18.56
N PHE A 54 -1.38 4.16 -19.49
CA PHE A 54 -1.67 5.60 -19.50
C PHE A 54 -2.82 6.00 -18.58
N SER A 55 -3.74 5.07 -18.25
CA SER A 55 -4.88 5.31 -17.33
C SER A 55 -4.60 4.92 -15.89
N GLY A 56 -3.42 4.38 -15.57
CA GLY A 56 -3.07 3.90 -14.22
C GLY A 56 -3.76 2.58 -13.82
N GLU A 57 -4.43 1.89 -14.74
CA GLU A 57 -5.25 0.71 -14.47
C GLU A 57 -4.56 -0.65 -14.71
N SER A 58 -3.27 -0.68 -15.07
CA SER A 58 -2.58 -1.96 -15.23
C SER A 58 -2.00 -2.41 -13.90
N MET A 59 -2.84 -2.99 -13.07
CA MET A 59 -2.40 -3.67 -11.87
C MET A 59 -2.06 -5.11 -12.24
N PHE A 60 -0.76 -5.43 -12.29
CA PHE A 60 -0.32 -6.81 -12.38
C PHE A 60 -0.49 -7.44 -11.00
N GLN A 61 -1.27 -8.50 -10.94
CA GLN A 61 -1.47 -9.27 -9.73
C GLN A 61 -0.84 -10.65 -9.88
N ASN A 62 -0.07 -11.04 -8.88
CA ASN A 62 0.37 -12.42 -8.72
C ASN A 62 -0.65 -13.17 -7.88
N HIS A 63 -1.16 -14.26 -8.42
CA HIS A 63 -2.09 -15.17 -7.77
C HIS A 63 -1.33 -16.44 -7.36
N TYR A 64 -1.35 -16.78 -6.09
CA TYR A 64 -0.72 -17.97 -5.53
C TYR A 64 -1.81 -18.94 -5.08
N THR A 65 -1.81 -20.16 -5.64
CA THR A 65 -2.83 -21.18 -5.35
C THR A 65 -2.18 -22.42 -4.77
N ALA A 66 -2.69 -22.94 -3.65
CA ALA A 66 -2.31 -24.25 -3.13
C ALA A 66 -2.89 -25.37 -4.01
N ARG A 67 -2.05 -26.29 -4.48
CA ARG A 67 -2.44 -27.38 -5.38
C ARG A 67 -1.99 -28.73 -4.84
N GLY A 68 -2.87 -29.73 -4.94
CA GLY A 68 -2.57 -31.10 -4.53
C GLY A 68 -2.47 -31.32 -3.01
N GLY A 69 -2.96 -30.37 -2.22
CA GLY A 69 -2.98 -30.41 -0.76
C GLY A 69 -2.87 -29.02 -0.17
N ALA A 70 -2.83 -28.95 1.16
CA ALA A 70 -2.59 -27.72 1.89
C ALA A 70 -1.19 -27.17 1.59
N GLY A 71 -1.07 -25.83 1.54
CA GLY A 71 0.19 -25.14 1.27
C GLY A 71 0.38 -23.95 2.19
N MET A 72 1.60 -23.45 2.25
CA MET A 72 1.96 -22.28 3.05
C MET A 72 2.65 -21.26 2.15
N ILE A 73 2.34 -19.97 2.37
CA ILE A 73 3.01 -18.85 1.71
C ILE A 73 3.23 -17.72 2.71
N ALA A 74 4.38 -17.07 2.62
CA ALA A 74 4.76 -15.96 3.47
C ALA A 74 4.98 -14.69 2.64
N PHE A 75 4.47 -13.57 3.14
CA PHE A 75 4.68 -12.23 2.60
C PHE A 75 5.34 -11.36 3.66
N ASN A 76 6.51 -10.82 3.37
CA ASN A 76 7.20 -9.91 4.25
C ASN A 76 6.89 -8.45 3.89
N SER A 77 6.82 -7.61 4.92
CA SER A 77 6.82 -6.17 4.72
C SER A 77 8.09 -5.73 4.00
N SER A 78 7.99 -4.74 3.15
CA SER A 78 9.13 -4.19 2.40
C SER A 78 9.97 -3.23 3.23
N PHE A 79 9.43 -2.75 4.36
CA PHE A 79 10.06 -1.78 5.25
C PHE A 79 9.77 -2.11 6.72
N PRO A 80 10.63 -1.68 7.69
CA PRO A 80 10.35 -1.84 9.11
C PRO A 80 9.04 -1.19 9.52
N GLY A 81 8.20 -1.92 10.29
CA GLY A 81 6.92 -1.42 10.71
C GLY A 81 5.97 -2.48 11.21
N GLU A 82 4.71 -2.40 10.80
CA GLU A 82 3.64 -3.30 11.21
C GLU A 82 2.88 -3.87 10.01
N ILE A 83 2.16 -4.97 10.21
CA ILE A 83 1.15 -5.46 9.26
C ILE A 83 -0.22 -5.33 9.92
N LYS A 84 -1.05 -4.47 9.33
CA LYS A 84 -2.46 -4.34 9.72
C LYS A 84 -3.30 -5.37 8.97
N VAL A 85 -4.06 -6.17 9.73
CA VAL A 85 -5.06 -7.08 9.18
C VAL A 85 -6.38 -6.36 9.01
N VAL A 86 -7.01 -6.52 7.85
CA VAL A 86 -8.29 -5.91 7.50
C VAL A 86 -9.24 -6.97 6.97
N GLU A 87 -10.37 -7.13 7.64
CA GLU A 87 -11.46 -7.99 7.16
C GLU A 87 -12.34 -7.16 6.21
N ILE A 88 -12.30 -7.52 4.94
CA ILE A 88 -13.08 -6.88 3.86
C ILE A 88 -14.40 -7.62 3.69
N ALA A 89 -15.48 -6.86 3.70
CA ALA A 89 -16.84 -7.34 3.46
C ALA A 89 -17.69 -6.21 2.87
N PRO A 90 -18.87 -6.49 2.29
CA PRO A 90 -19.80 -5.44 1.87
C PRO A 90 -20.11 -4.47 3.01
N GLY A 91 -19.84 -3.17 2.80
CA GLY A 91 -19.95 -2.12 3.81
C GLY A 91 -18.73 -1.98 4.75
N HIS A 92 -17.75 -2.85 4.66
CA HIS A 92 -16.47 -2.82 5.39
C HIS A 92 -15.30 -2.79 4.39
N GLU A 93 -15.23 -1.73 3.64
CA GLU A 93 -14.18 -1.48 2.66
C GLU A 93 -13.11 -0.56 3.26
N MET A 94 -11.91 -0.58 2.70
CA MET A 94 -10.82 0.30 3.12
C MET A 94 -10.18 0.96 1.91
N ILE A 95 -9.77 2.21 2.06
CA ILE A 95 -8.94 2.91 1.07
C ILE A 95 -7.54 2.97 1.63
N VAL A 96 -6.56 2.44 0.89
CA VAL A 96 -5.16 2.35 1.31
C VAL A 96 -4.23 2.97 0.27
N GLN A 97 -3.07 3.43 0.69
CA GLN A 97 -2.02 3.80 -0.24
C GLN A 97 -1.60 2.56 -1.05
N LYS A 98 -1.40 2.70 -2.37
CA LYS A 98 -1.02 1.57 -3.24
C LYS A 98 0.20 0.82 -2.72
N SER A 99 1.20 1.55 -2.23
CA SER A 99 2.41 0.95 -1.65
C SER A 99 2.16 0.16 -0.36
N ALA A 100 1.07 0.43 0.35
CA ALA A 100 0.74 -0.24 1.59
C ALA A 100 0.02 -1.59 1.39
N PHE A 101 -0.51 -1.90 0.19
CA PHE A 101 -1.11 -3.20 -0.06
C PHE A 101 -0.04 -4.29 -0.11
N LEU A 102 -0.12 -5.25 0.81
CA LEU A 102 0.85 -6.37 0.92
C LEU A 102 0.33 -7.62 0.21
N ALA A 103 -0.79 -8.16 0.68
CA ALA A 103 -1.44 -9.35 0.11
C ALA A 103 -2.90 -9.43 0.56
N ALA A 104 -3.71 -10.24 -0.11
CA ALA A 104 -5.07 -10.53 0.30
C ALA A 104 -5.55 -11.92 -0.18
N GLU A 105 -6.65 -12.41 0.40
CA GLU A 105 -7.42 -13.51 -0.19
C GLU A 105 -7.98 -13.10 -1.55
N ALA A 106 -8.14 -14.06 -2.46
CA ALA A 106 -8.54 -13.81 -3.85
C ALA A 106 -9.98 -13.26 -4.03
N GLY A 107 -10.77 -13.20 -2.96
CA GLY A 107 -12.09 -12.54 -2.94
C GLY A 107 -12.03 -11.03 -2.73
N VAL A 108 -10.85 -10.50 -2.39
CA VAL A 108 -10.62 -9.06 -2.28
C VAL A 108 -10.32 -8.47 -3.64
N GLU A 109 -11.01 -7.40 -3.99
CA GLU A 109 -10.86 -6.66 -5.24
C GLU A 109 -10.16 -5.33 -4.98
N LEU A 110 -9.20 -4.99 -5.87
CA LEU A 110 -8.46 -3.73 -5.82
C LEU A 110 -8.88 -2.83 -6.98
N SER A 111 -9.19 -1.58 -6.68
CA SER A 111 -9.49 -0.57 -7.69
C SER A 111 -8.86 0.77 -7.31
N ILE A 112 -8.51 1.59 -8.31
CA ILE A 112 -7.98 2.93 -8.06
C ILE A 112 -9.10 3.81 -7.52
N HIS A 113 -8.91 4.35 -6.31
CA HIS A 113 -9.80 5.32 -5.69
C HIS A 113 -9.38 6.76 -6.01
N PHE A 114 -8.08 7.03 -6.01
CA PHE A 114 -7.53 8.35 -6.24
C PHE A 114 -6.13 8.26 -6.85
N HIS A 115 -5.83 9.12 -7.81
CA HIS A 115 -4.50 9.23 -8.41
C HIS A 115 -4.14 10.69 -8.66
N LYS A 116 -3.00 11.14 -8.13
CA LYS A 116 -2.46 12.48 -8.38
C LYS A 116 -0.96 12.41 -8.67
N LYS A 117 -0.55 12.89 -9.85
CA LYS A 117 0.87 13.05 -10.17
C LYS A 117 1.41 14.23 -9.38
N LEU A 118 2.38 13.98 -8.51
CA LEU A 118 2.99 14.99 -7.61
C LEU A 118 4.41 15.41 -8.04
N GLY A 119 4.78 15.16 -9.31
CA GLY A 119 6.12 15.46 -9.85
C GLY A 119 7.06 14.26 -9.87
N ALA A 120 8.14 14.39 -10.67
CA ALA A 120 9.12 13.33 -10.87
C ALA A 120 10.00 13.17 -9.64
N GLY A 121 9.91 12.39 -8.75
CA GLY A 121 10.71 12.19 -7.52
C GLY A 121 9.88 11.94 -6.28
N PHE A 122 8.56 12.12 -6.39
CA PHE A 122 7.62 11.76 -5.34
C PHE A 122 7.02 10.38 -5.64
N PHE A 123 6.94 9.52 -4.62
CA PHE A 123 6.31 8.19 -4.69
C PHE A 123 6.78 7.32 -5.86
N GLY A 124 8.11 7.31 -6.13
CA GLY A 124 8.71 6.46 -7.16
C GLY A 124 8.36 6.85 -8.61
N GLY A 125 7.85 8.09 -8.86
CA GLY A 125 7.47 8.59 -10.18
C GLY A 125 6.07 8.19 -10.64
N GLU A 126 5.39 7.24 -10.00
CA GLU A 126 4.01 6.87 -10.30
C GLU A 126 3.00 7.91 -9.79
N GLY A 127 3.41 8.76 -8.84
CA GLY A 127 2.54 9.68 -8.11
C GLY A 127 1.88 9.04 -6.89
N PHE A 128 1.05 9.81 -6.20
CA PHE A 128 0.30 9.33 -5.05
C PHE A 128 -0.97 8.63 -5.51
N ILE A 129 -1.09 7.36 -5.16
CA ILE A 129 -2.20 6.49 -5.58
C ILE A 129 -2.83 5.88 -4.34
N MET A 130 -4.15 6.06 -4.21
CA MET A 130 -4.97 5.37 -3.22
C MET A 130 -5.82 4.32 -3.91
N GLN A 131 -5.86 3.12 -3.33
CA GLN A 131 -6.64 1.98 -3.81
C GLN A 131 -7.78 1.68 -2.84
N ARG A 132 -8.92 1.29 -3.38
CA ARG A 132 -10.04 0.75 -2.63
C ARG A 132 -9.89 -0.77 -2.57
N LEU A 133 -9.93 -1.31 -1.36
CA LEU A 133 -10.09 -2.73 -1.09
C LEU A 133 -11.57 -3.01 -0.86
N SER A 134 -12.17 -3.86 -1.70
CA SER A 134 -13.59 -4.21 -1.69
C SER A 134 -13.78 -5.71 -1.90
N GLY A 135 -15.03 -6.20 -1.98
CA GLY A 135 -15.32 -7.63 -2.12
C GLY A 135 -15.41 -8.33 -0.76
N HIS A 136 -14.70 -9.44 -0.56
CA HIS A 136 -14.72 -10.20 0.70
C HIS A 136 -13.43 -10.96 0.93
N GLY A 137 -13.02 -11.08 2.19
CA GLY A 137 -11.84 -11.84 2.64
C GLY A 137 -10.88 -10.99 3.47
N THR A 138 -9.80 -11.60 3.89
CA THR A 138 -8.76 -10.95 4.69
C THR A 138 -7.72 -10.28 3.79
N ALA A 139 -7.44 -9.01 4.05
CA ALA A 139 -6.35 -8.25 3.44
C ALA A 139 -5.28 -7.90 4.47
N PHE A 140 -4.03 -7.84 4.02
CA PHE A 140 -2.87 -7.45 4.80
C PHE A 140 -2.30 -6.15 4.22
N VAL A 141 -2.13 -5.16 5.10
CA VAL A 141 -1.65 -3.82 4.75
C VAL A 141 -0.37 -3.56 5.52
N GLU A 142 0.74 -3.30 4.83
CA GLU A 142 1.99 -2.90 5.47
C GLU A 142 1.94 -1.43 5.88
N ILE A 143 2.48 -1.16 7.07
CA ILE A 143 2.57 0.18 7.67
C ILE A 143 4.04 0.47 7.91
N ASP A 144 4.53 1.58 7.38
CA ASP A 144 5.91 2.02 7.54
C ASP A 144 6.10 2.67 8.93
N GLY A 145 6.82 2.01 9.83
CA GLY A 145 6.92 2.38 11.25
C GLY A 145 5.69 1.95 12.05
N ASP A 146 5.25 2.78 12.98
CA ASP A 146 4.11 2.50 13.86
C ASP A 146 2.79 2.99 13.25
N LEU A 147 1.71 2.26 13.52
CA LEU A 147 0.35 2.60 13.13
C LEU A 147 -0.28 3.56 14.12
N MET A 148 -0.77 4.70 13.63
CA MET A 148 -1.58 5.65 14.40
C MET A 148 -3.00 5.70 13.84
N GLU A 149 -4.01 5.47 14.70
CA GLU A 149 -5.41 5.50 14.32
C GLU A 149 -6.13 6.70 14.93
N TYR A 150 -6.92 7.41 14.12
CA TYR A 150 -7.79 8.48 14.56
C TYR A 150 -9.22 8.28 14.05
N ILE A 151 -10.20 8.64 14.86
CA ILE A 151 -11.63 8.67 14.49
C ILE A 151 -12.03 10.11 14.33
N LEU A 152 -12.31 10.53 13.11
CA LEU A 152 -12.76 11.89 12.80
C LEU A 152 -14.29 11.99 12.91
N LYS A 153 -14.78 12.99 13.62
CA LYS A 153 -16.21 13.34 13.66
C LYS A 153 -16.65 13.99 12.34
N PRO A 154 -17.96 14.04 12.03
CA PRO A 154 -18.45 14.76 10.86
C PRO A 154 -17.90 16.19 10.79
N GLY A 155 -17.26 16.54 9.66
CA GLY A 155 -16.63 17.83 9.41
C GLY A 155 -15.30 18.09 10.15
N GLN A 156 -14.87 17.20 11.05
CA GLN A 156 -13.56 17.29 11.67
C GLN A 156 -12.46 17.04 10.64
N LYS A 157 -11.40 17.83 10.69
CA LYS A 157 -10.28 17.75 9.75
C LYS A 157 -8.98 17.46 10.47
N ILE A 158 -8.11 16.71 9.80
CA ILE A 158 -6.70 16.56 10.15
C ILE A 158 -5.86 16.86 8.91
N VAL A 159 -4.77 17.59 9.09
CA VAL A 159 -3.78 17.86 8.04
C VAL A 159 -2.58 16.96 8.28
N VAL A 160 -2.19 16.21 7.25
CA VAL A 160 -1.16 15.17 7.33
C VAL A 160 -0.18 15.36 6.18
N ASP A 161 1.13 15.18 6.41
CA ASP A 161 2.06 14.98 5.29
C ASP A 161 1.57 13.81 4.43
N THR A 162 1.51 14.01 3.12
CA THR A 162 0.87 13.05 2.21
C THR A 162 1.48 11.65 2.33
N GLY A 163 2.79 11.53 2.60
CA GLY A 163 3.47 10.26 2.79
C GLY A 163 3.03 9.48 4.04
N ASN A 164 2.55 10.19 5.07
CA ASN A 164 2.12 9.57 6.32
C ASN A 164 0.68 9.00 6.26
N VAL A 165 -0.05 9.17 5.17
CA VAL A 165 -1.38 8.58 5.00
C VAL A 165 -1.25 7.12 4.58
N ALA A 166 -1.50 6.17 5.49
CA ALA A 166 -1.56 4.75 5.16
C ALA A 166 -2.92 4.35 4.58
N GLY A 167 -4.02 4.87 5.14
CA GLY A 167 -5.36 4.58 4.65
C GLY A 167 -6.47 5.28 5.42
N PHE A 168 -7.71 5.06 4.99
CA PHE A 168 -8.91 5.61 5.65
C PHE A 168 -10.17 4.85 5.21
N GLU A 169 -11.25 5.02 5.98
CA GLU A 169 -12.57 4.49 5.63
C GLU A 169 -13.19 5.27 4.45
N PRO A 170 -14.03 4.63 3.59
CA PRO A 170 -14.64 5.29 2.43
C PRO A 170 -15.49 6.53 2.73
N SER A 171 -15.93 6.70 3.99
CA SER A 171 -16.68 7.88 4.46
C SER A 171 -15.83 9.14 4.65
N VAL A 172 -14.50 8.97 4.73
CA VAL A 172 -13.55 10.09 4.86
C VAL A 172 -13.29 10.72 3.51
N GLN A 173 -13.37 12.05 3.45
CA GLN A 173 -13.00 12.83 2.27
C GLN A 173 -11.52 13.19 2.32
N MET A 174 -10.84 13.09 1.19
CA MET A 174 -9.41 13.41 1.05
C MET A 174 -9.21 14.51 0.02
N ASP A 175 -8.40 15.52 0.37
CA ASP A 175 -7.92 16.56 -0.53
C ASP A 175 -6.42 16.78 -0.35
N ILE A 176 -5.68 16.88 -1.47
CA ILE A 176 -4.22 17.13 -1.45
C ILE A 176 -3.94 18.57 -1.82
N GLN A 177 -3.28 19.28 -0.91
CA GLN A 177 -2.94 20.70 -1.03
C GLN A 177 -1.42 20.87 -1.14
N THR A 178 -0.99 21.79 -2.00
CA THR A 178 0.41 22.23 -2.04
C THR A 178 0.66 23.20 -0.90
N VAL A 179 1.74 23.01 -0.15
CA VAL A 179 2.13 23.91 0.93
C VAL A 179 2.56 25.25 0.31
N PRO A 180 1.97 26.39 0.69
CA PRO A 180 2.37 27.70 0.22
C PRO A 180 3.85 27.98 0.54
N GLY A 181 4.62 28.47 -0.43
CA GLY A 181 6.05 28.74 -0.23
C GLY A 181 6.98 27.55 -0.46
N ALA A 182 6.46 26.39 -0.88
CA ALA A 182 7.19 25.15 -1.11
C ALA A 182 8.42 25.27 -2.04
N LYS A 183 8.54 26.32 -2.85
CA LYS A 183 9.76 26.59 -3.62
C LYS A 183 11.02 26.75 -2.74
N ASN A 184 10.86 27.22 -1.51
CA ASN A 184 11.95 27.37 -0.55
C ASN A 184 12.14 26.14 0.34
N MET A 185 11.20 25.19 0.33
CA MET A 185 11.20 23.96 1.14
C MET A 185 11.94 22.79 0.50
N LEU A 186 12.36 22.91 -0.77
CA LEU A 186 13.24 21.91 -1.44
C LEU A 186 14.53 21.61 -0.67
N PHE A 187 14.89 22.48 0.28
CA PHE A 187 16.06 22.34 1.15
C PHE A 187 15.72 22.00 2.60
N GLY A 188 14.44 21.96 2.99
CA GLY A 188 13.99 21.82 4.39
C GLY A 188 13.56 20.40 4.81
N GLY A 189 13.46 19.46 3.88
CA GLY A 189 13.12 18.05 4.20
C GLY A 189 11.66 17.76 4.53
N GLU A 190 10.79 18.77 4.60
CA GLU A 190 9.34 18.58 4.77
C GLU A 190 8.64 18.36 3.43
N GLY A 191 7.58 17.54 3.44
CA GLY A 191 6.79 17.24 2.25
C GLY A 191 6.16 18.52 1.65
N ILE A 192 6.24 18.66 0.32
CA ILE A 192 5.63 19.80 -0.39
C ILE A 192 4.10 19.66 -0.52
N PHE A 193 3.55 18.53 -0.13
CA PHE A 193 2.13 18.21 -0.25
C PHE A 193 1.56 17.76 1.07
N ASN A 194 0.53 18.42 1.50
CA ASN A 194 -0.29 18.02 2.63
C ASN A 194 -1.60 17.41 2.16
N THR A 195 -2.02 16.37 2.84
CA THR A 195 -3.34 15.76 2.67
C THR A 195 -4.25 16.24 3.79
N VAL A 196 -5.40 16.79 3.43
CA VAL A 196 -6.48 17.12 4.37
C VAL A 196 -7.48 15.98 4.36
N LEU A 197 -7.63 15.29 5.49
CA LEU A 197 -8.63 14.25 5.68
C LEU A 197 -9.79 14.83 6.49
N THR A 198 -11.02 14.69 5.97
CA THR A 198 -12.24 15.22 6.59
C THR A 198 -13.20 14.07 6.90
N GLY A 199 -13.56 13.92 8.17
CA GLY A 199 -14.52 12.92 8.64
C GLY A 199 -15.97 13.16 8.19
N PRO A 200 -16.83 12.20 8.43
CA PRO A 200 -16.71 11.17 9.46
C PRO A 200 -15.93 9.94 9.00
N GLY A 201 -15.23 9.28 9.93
CA GLY A 201 -14.63 7.96 9.71
C GLY A 201 -13.25 7.79 10.32
N ARG A 202 -12.70 6.58 10.21
CA ARG A 202 -11.36 6.27 10.71
C ARG A 202 -10.31 6.61 9.67
N VAL A 203 -9.16 7.09 10.16
CA VAL A 203 -7.96 7.31 9.37
C VAL A 203 -6.79 6.57 10.02
N TRP A 204 -5.93 6.00 9.21
CA TRP A 204 -4.74 5.28 9.62
C TRP A 204 -3.52 5.99 9.04
N LEU A 205 -2.61 6.34 9.94
CA LEU A 205 -1.36 7.04 9.60
C LEU A 205 -0.18 6.15 9.94
N GLN A 206 0.91 6.34 9.23
CA GLN A 206 2.19 5.68 9.45
C GLN A 206 3.24 6.69 9.89
N THR A 207 4.15 6.28 10.81
CA THR A 207 5.08 7.22 11.44
C THR A 207 6.38 7.39 10.67
N MET A 208 6.77 6.43 9.82
CA MET A 208 8.06 6.45 9.13
C MET A 208 7.94 6.05 7.66
N PRO A 209 7.21 6.82 6.81
CA PRO A 209 7.05 6.47 5.40
C PRO A 209 8.42 6.38 4.71
N ILE A 210 8.62 5.35 3.88
CA ILE A 210 9.89 5.07 3.19
C ILE A 210 10.42 6.27 2.41
N TYR A 211 9.55 7.12 1.89
CA TYR A 211 9.93 8.35 1.19
C TYR A 211 10.71 9.31 2.11
N ASN A 212 10.26 9.49 3.36
CA ASN A 212 10.93 10.37 4.33
C ASN A 212 12.30 9.81 4.70
N VAL A 213 12.40 8.49 4.87
CA VAL A 213 13.68 7.80 5.13
C VAL A 213 14.64 7.94 3.95
N ALA A 214 14.16 7.75 2.73
CA ALA A 214 14.96 7.91 1.52
C ALA A 214 15.53 9.35 1.41
N ASN A 215 14.71 10.36 1.71
CA ASN A 215 15.15 11.76 1.73
C ASN A 215 16.17 12.03 2.85
N ALA A 216 15.99 11.45 4.02
CA ALA A 216 16.92 11.60 5.15
C ALA A 216 18.30 10.95 4.86
N ILE A 217 18.33 9.84 4.12
CA ILE A 217 19.55 9.11 3.78
C ILE A 217 20.26 9.72 2.55
N ARG A 218 19.53 10.30 1.61
CA ARG A 218 20.02 10.82 0.35
C ARG A 218 21.28 11.73 0.46
N PRO A 219 21.39 12.66 1.42
CA PRO A 219 22.60 13.50 1.58
C PRO A 219 23.86 12.72 1.93
N TYR A 220 23.71 11.50 2.47
CA TYR A 220 24.84 10.66 2.92
C TYR A 220 25.26 9.62 1.87
N ILE A 221 24.54 9.50 0.76
CA ILE A 221 24.88 8.61 -0.35
C ILE A 221 25.86 9.37 -1.27
N PRO A 222 27.12 8.91 -1.46
CA PRO A 222 28.02 9.50 -2.42
C PRO A 222 27.42 9.47 -3.82
N THR A 223 27.09 10.63 -4.39
CA THR A 223 26.79 10.74 -5.80
C THR A 223 28.11 10.67 -6.54
N GLY A 224 28.37 9.57 -7.26
CA GLY A 224 29.56 9.46 -8.13
C GLY A 224 29.60 10.67 -9.06
N ASN A 225 30.65 11.47 -8.96
CA ASN A 225 30.99 12.42 -9.99
C ASN A 225 31.27 11.61 -11.26
N ASN A 226 30.32 11.62 -12.20
CA ASN A 226 30.65 11.33 -13.58
C ASN A 226 31.47 12.52 -14.06
N GLY A 227 32.84 12.35 -13.98
CA GLY A 227 33.81 13.21 -14.65
C GLY A 227 33.70 13.05 -16.17
#